data_0ef719fb0f7b95df28bd2582e9e054cb
#
_entry.id   0ef719fb0f7b95df28bd2582e9e054cb
#
_cell.length_a   1.000
_cell.length_b   1.000
_cell.length_c   1.000
_cell.angle_alpha   90.00
_cell.angle_beta   90.00
_cell.angle_gamma   90.00
#
_symmetry.space_group_name_H-M   'P 1'
#
loop_
_entity.id
_entity.type
_entity.pdbx_description
1 polymer ?
#
loop_
_entity_poly.entity_id
_entity_poly.type
_entity_poly.pdbx_seq_one_letter_code
_entity_poly.pdbx_strand_id
1 'polypeptide(L)'
;ILAISVIFILPQLPVQKLFDDSSESLIGANNSNEISQSRIAEKTKYRKDAQLVLEKIVEIRDLLKSKSIEQWNAEKFNIALENISIGDDLYREGEYLRSIKQYRETLDQLNNLQEEAANIIESTIISANNNIEKLDSELTVEQTINSINLAFDIDKNNESIRLLKERSLKLPD
;
A
#
# COMPACT_ATOMS: atom_id res chain seq x y z
N ILE A 1 1.94 -5.80 20.63
CA ILE A 1 3.09 -5.37 19.81
C ILE A 1 3.70 -6.64 19.25
N LEU A 2 3.30 -7.07 18.07
CA LEU A 2 3.94 -8.15 17.32
C LEU A 2 4.75 -7.48 16.20
N ALA A 3 6.05 -7.31 16.45
CA ALA A 3 7.02 -6.97 15.43
C ALA A 3 7.14 -8.17 14.48
N ILE A 4 6.58 -8.07 13.29
CA ILE A 4 6.85 -9.03 12.22
C ILE A 4 8.21 -8.64 11.64
N SER A 5 9.25 -9.26 12.21
CA SER A 5 10.58 -9.27 11.57
C SER A 5 10.47 -10.12 10.33
N VAL A 6 10.38 -9.48 9.17
CA VAL A 6 10.61 -10.14 7.89
C VAL A 6 12.10 -10.44 7.81
N ILE A 7 12.48 -11.63 8.29
CA ILE A 7 13.82 -12.14 8.10
C ILE A 7 13.95 -12.51 6.61
N PHE A 8 14.66 -11.69 5.86
CA PHE A 8 15.13 -12.02 4.53
C PHE A 8 16.14 -13.18 4.62
N ILE A 9 15.64 -14.41 4.60
CA ILE A 9 16.48 -15.58 4.39
C ILE A 9 16.71 -15.67 2.88
N LEU A 10 17.84 -15.14 2.44
CA LEU A 10 18.37 -15.42 1.10
C LEU A 10 18.80 -16.90 1.09
N PRO A 11 18.16 -17.76 0.29
CA PRO A 11 18.70 -19.09 0.09
C PRO A 11 20.02 -18.95 -0.68
N GLN A 12 21.12 -19.21 -0.02
CA GLN A 12 22.41 -19.41 -0.66
C GLN A 12 22.34 -20.76 -1.39
N LEU A 13 22.14 -20.73 -2.68
CA LEU A 13 22.25 -21.92 -3.51
C LEU A 13 23.74 -22.29 -3.62
N PRO A 14 24.11 -23.52 -3.29
CA PRO A 14 25.47 -23.98 -3.49
C PRO A 14 25.76 -24.07 -4.98
N VAL A 15 26.76 -23.30 -5.41
CA VAL A 15 27.35 -23.45 -6.76
C VAL A 15 28.15 -24.75 -6.71
N GLN A 16 27.53 -25.88 -7.05
CA GLN A 16 28.25 -27.10 -7.33
C GLN A 16 28.57 -27.21 -8.82
N LYS A 17 29.86 -27.34 -9.05
CA LYS A 17 30.54 -27.69 -10.28
C LYS A 17 29.84 -28.80 -11.02
N LEU A 18 29.54 -28.55 -12.32
CA LEU A 18 29.38 -29.54 -13.32
C LEU A 18 30.23 -29.11 -14.53
N PHE A 19 31.53 -29.35 -14.39
CA PHE A 19 32.40 -29.54 -15.55
C PHE A 19 32.78 -31.03 -15.54
N ASP A 20 32.19 -31.78 -16.41
CA ASP A 20 32.85 -32.93 -16.95
C ASP A 20 32.53 -33.12 -18.44
N ASP A 21 33.55 -33.46 -19.10
CA ASP A 21 33.97 -33.49 -20.47
C ASP A 21 33.08 -34.40 -21.34
N SER A 22 32.63 -33.91 -22.50
CA SER A 22 32.52 -34.67 -23.72
C SER A 22 32.28 -33.75 -24.92
N SER A 23 33.31 -33.55 -25.69
CA SER A 23 33.29 -32.97 -27.03
C SER A 23 32.40 -33.80 -27.97
N GLU A 24 31.29 -33.22 -28.46
CA GLU A 24 30.79 -33.35 -29.84
C GLU A 24 29.50 -32.55 -30.04
N SER A 25 29.51 -31.79 -31.13
CA SER A 25 28.37 -31.03 -31.67
C SER A 25 28.31 -29.52 -31.36
N LEU A 26 29.22 -28.76 -31.96
CA LEU A 26 29.40 -27.31 -31.79
C LEU A 26 28.47 -26.40 -32.64
N ILE A 27 27.25 -26.78 -32.99
CA ILE A 27 26.35 -25.88 -33.75
C ILE A 27 24.96 -25.70 -33.10
N GLY A 28 24.56 -26.53 -32.14
CA GLY A 28 23.26 -26.43 -31.45
C GLY A 28 23.34 -25.81 -30.04
N ALA A 29 24.52 -25.71 -29.43
CA ALA A 29 24.70 -25.37 -28.03
C ALA A 29 24.66 -23.85 -27.72
N ASN A 30 25.00 -23.00 -28.70
CA ASN A 30 25.05 -21.57 -28.47
C ASN A 30 23.64 -20.96 -28.36
N ASN A 31 22.67 -21.38 -29.19
CA ASN A 31 21.31 -20.83 -29.14
C ASN A 31 20.54 -21.23 -27.87
N SER A 32 20.74 -22.43 -27.35
CA SER A 32 20.05 -22.86 -26.11
C SER A 32 20.61 -22.18 -24.87
N ASN A 33 21.90 -21.89 -24.81
CA ASN A 33 22.52 -21.16 -23.71
C ASN A 33 22.16 -19.68 -23.71
N GLU A 34 22.10 -19.01 -24.86
CA GLU A 34 21.66 -17.62 -24.98
C GLU A 34 20.19 -17.45 -24.62
N ILE A 35 19.31 -18.37 -25.08
CA ILE A 35 17.90 -18.37 -24.70
C ILE A 35 17.72 -18.60 -23.18
N SER A 36 18.53 -19.51 -22.61
CA SER A 36 18.51 -19.77 -21.15
C SER A 36 18.97 -18.56 -20.35
N GLN A 37 20.07 -17.91 -20.74
CA GLN A 37 20.59 -16.71 -20.07
C GLN A 37 19.62 -15.53 -20.20
N SER A 38 19.01 -15.33 -21.37
CA SER A 38 17.99 -14.30 -21.59
C SER A 38 16.79 -14.50 -20.67
N ARG A 39 16.28 -15.73 -20.53
CA ARG A 39 15.17 -16.04 -19.62
C ARG A 39 15.51 -15.81 -18.16
N ILE A 40 16.73 -16.12 -17.73
CA ILE A 40 17.20 -15.89 -16.37
C ILE A 40 17.30 -14.39 -16.10
N ALA A 41 17.85 -13.62 -17.03
CA ALA A 41 17.96 -12.16 -16.92
C ALA A 41 16.57 -11.51 -16.85
N GLU A 42 15.63 -11.95 -17.70
CA GLU A 42 14.24 -11.49 -17.70
C GLU A 42 13.53 -11.81 -16.38
N LYS A 43 13.63 -13.02 -15.88
CA LYS A 43 13.07 -13.43 -14.60
C LYS A 43 13.65 -12.62 -13.45
N THR A 44 14.96 -12.34 -13.47
CA THR A 44 15.63 -11.51 -12.47
C THR A 44 15.13 -10.06 -12.51
N LYS A 45 14.91 -9.52 -13.71
CA LYS A 45 14.32 -8.19 -13.89
C LYS A 45 12.92 -8.12 -13.30
N TYR A 46 12.02 -9.04 -13.66
CA TYR A 46 10.65 -9.03 -13.12
C TYR A 46 10.61 -9.22 -11.61
N ARG A 47 11.49 -10.05 -11.07
CA ARG A 47 11.62 -10.16 -9.60
C ARG A 47 11.94 -8.81 -8.96
N LYS A 48 12.89 -8.06 -9.52
CA LYS A 48 13.26 -6.73 -9.03
C LYS A 48 12.09 -5.73 -9.20
N ASP A 49 11.42 -5.77 -10.35
CA ASP A 49 10.28 -4.89 -10.62
C ASP A 49 9.14 -5.16 -9.62
N ALA A 50 8.85 -6.42 -9.28
CA ALA A 50 7.87 -6.78 -8.25
C ALA A 50 8.25 -6.21 -6.87
N GLN A 51 9.52 -6.31 -6.48
CA GLN A 51 10.01 -5.75 -5.22
C GLN A 51 9.84 -4.22 -5.14
N LEU A 52 10.10 -3.51 -6.24
CA LEU A 52 9.93 -2.05 -6.29
C LEU A 52 8.45 -1.63 -6.14
N VAL A 53 7.52 -2.40 -6.69
CA VAL A 53 6.09 -2.12 -6.49
C VAL A 53 5.66 -2.43 -5.06
N LEU A 54 6.12 -3.55 -4.50
CA LEU A 54 5.84 -3.93 -3.10
C LEU A 54 6.38 -2.88 -2.11
N GLU A 55 7.55 -2.32 -2.35
CA GLU A 55 8.12 -1.24 -1.52
C GLU A 55 7.16 -0.04 -1.43
N LYS A 56 6.62 0.40 -2.57
CA LYS A 56 5.62 1.49 -2.62
C LYS A 56 4.33 1.12 -1.88
N ILE A 57 3.87 -0.12 -2.02
CA ILE A 57 2.70 -0.62 -1.29
C ILE A 57 2.91 -0.50 0.22
N VAL A 58 4.09 -0.93 0.71
CA VAL A 58 4.42 -0.86 2.13
C VAL A 58 4.39 0.59 2.63
N GLU A 59 4.99 1.52 1.88
CA GLU A 59 4.99 2.95 2.23
C GLU A 59 3.57 3.52 2.34
N ILE A 60 2.71 3.28 1.35
CA ILE A 60 1.34 3.81 1.37
C ILE A 60 0.49 3.10 2.43
N ARG A 61 0.64 1.80 2.60
CA ARG A 61 -0.04 1.04 3.66
C ARG A 61 0.28 1.61 5.04
N ASP A 62 1.54 1.88 5.32
CA ASP A 62 1.98 2.40 6.62
C ASP A 62 1.53 3.85 6.81
N LEU A 63 1.52 4.65 5.74
CA LEU A 63 0.92 5.99 5.74
C LEU A 63 -0.58 5.94 6.08
N LEU A 64 -1.36 5.06 5.43
CA LEU A 64 -2.79 4.90 5.69
C LEU A 64 -3.06 4.43 7.13
N LYS A 65 -2.24 3.55 7.68
CA LYS A 65 -2.31 3.15 9.09
C LYS A 65 -2.07 4.34 10.02
N SER A 66 -1.08 5.18 9.72
CA SER A 66 -0.82 6.39 10.49
C SER A 66 -1.98 7.41 10.44
N LYS A 67 -2.83 7.30 9.41
CA LYS A 67 -4.06 8.08 9.19
C LYS A 67 -5.31 7.39 9.74
N SER A 68 -5.16 6.40 10.62
CA SER A 68 -6.27 5.69 11.27
C SER A 68 -7.27 5.07 10.28
N ILE A 69 -6.80 4.51 9.17
CA ILE A 69 -7.62 3.92 8.08
C ILE A 69 -8.65 2.91 8.61
N GLU A 70 -8.33 2.19 9.68
CA GLU A 70 -9.20 1.20 10.31
C GLU A 70 -10.46 1.81 10.93
N GLN A 71 -10.48 3.13 11.19
CA GLN A 71 -11.63 3.83 11.75
C GLN A 71 -12.59 4.34 10.67
N TRP A 72 -12.11 4.67 9.47
CA TRP A 72 -12.92 5.30 8.44
C TRP A 72 -13.12 4.47 7.17
N ASN A 73 -12.28 3.48 6.89
CA ASN A 73 -12.44 2.58 5.75
C ASN A 73 -11.74 1.23 5.93
N ALA A 74 -12.02 0.53 7.05
CA ALA A 74 -11.44 -0.77 7.37
C ALA A 74 -11.71 -1.81 6.28
N GLU A 75 -12.91 -1.81 5.69
CA GLU A 75 -13.32 -2.81 4.70
C GLU A 75 -12.43 -2.76 3.45
N LYS A 76 -12.35 -1.61 2.79
CA LYS A 76 -11.51 -1.47 1.58
C LYS A 76 -10.04 -1.70 1.91
N PHE A 77 -9.58 -1.28 3.08
CA PHE A 77 -8.21 -1.49 3.50
C PHE A 77 -7.89 -2.99 3.71
N ASN A 78 -8.78 -3.74 4.33
CA ASN A 78 -8.62 -5.19 4.49
C ASN A 78 -8.61 -5.93 3.15
N ILE A 79 -9.46 -5.54 2.20
CA ILE A 79 -9.43 -6.07 0.83
C ILE A 79 -8.05 -5.81 0.19
N ALA A 80 -7.49 -4.62 0.35
CA ALA A 80 -6.16 -4.33 -0.16
C ALA A 80 -5.07 -5.19 0.52
N LEU A 81 -5.16 -5.45 1.83
CA LEU A 81 -4.23 -6.33 2.54
C LEU A 81 -4.33 -7.79 2.05
N GLU A 82 -5.53 -8.29 1.76
CA GLU A 82 -5.72 -9.61 1.14
C GLU A 82 -5.10 -9.67 -0.27
N ASN A 83 -5.27 -8.63 -1.05
CA ASN A 83 -4.67 -8.53 -2.39
C ASN A 83 -3.13 -8.46 -2.34
N ILE A 84 -2.53 -7.85 -1.31
CA ILE A 84 -1.08 -7.94 -1.07
C ILE A 84 -0.68 -9.40 -0.85
N SER A 85 -1.41 -10.13 -0.01
CA SER A 85 -1.11 -11.54 0.28
C SER A 85 -1.15 -12.41 -0.98
N ILE A 86 -2.13 -12.18 -1.87
CA ILE A 86 -2.20 -12.87 -3.18
C ILE A 86 -0.96 -12.56 -4.03
N GLY A 87 -0.54 -11.30 -4.06
CA GLY A 87 0.69 -10.87 -4.74
C GLY A 87 1.95 -11.53 -4.19
N ASP A 88 2.02 -11.69 -2.86
CA ASP A 88 3.13 -12.35 -2.14
C ASP A 88 3.18 -13.85 -2.47
N ASP A 89 2.03 -14.51 -2.56
CA ASP A 89 1.95 -15.92 -2.95
C ASP A 89 2.48 -16.12 -4.38
N LEU A 90 2.02 -15.31 -5.33
CA LEU A 90 2.51 -15.33 -6.71
C LEU A 90 4.02 -15.05 -6.79
N TYR A 91 4.52 -14.13 -5.97
CA TYR A 91 5.96 -13.83 -5.89
C TYR A 91 6.76 -15.03 -5.38
N ARG A 92 6.28 -15.73 -4.35
CA ARG A 92 6.92 -16.94 -3.79
C ARG A 92 6.93 -18.10 -4.77
N GLU A 93 5.90 -18.23 -5.60
CA GLU A 93 5.82 -19.22 -6.69
C GLU A 93 6.73 -18.88 -7.87
N GLY A 94 7.33 -17.69 -7.89
CA GLY A 94 8.18 -17.22 -8.99
C GLY A 94 7.41 -16.69 -10.19
N GLU A 95 6.09 -16.46 -10.04
CA GLU A 95 5.16 -15.89 -11.02
C GLU A 95 5.24 -14.36 -11.03
N TYR A 96 6.45 -13.82 -11.20
CA TYR A 96 6.73 -12.40 -10.96
C TYR A 96 5.89 -11.44 -11.80
N LEU A 97 5.58 -11.76 -13.06
CA LEU A 97 4.72 -10.89 -13.89
C LEU A 97 3.29 -10.80 -13.35
N ARG A 98 2.76 -11.92 -12.87
CA ARG A 98 1.43 -11.94 -12.25
C ARG A 98 1.43 -11.23 -10.90
N SER A 99 2.50 -11.41 -10.12
CA SER A 99 2.71 -10.68 -8.86
C SER A 99 2.78 -9.18 -9.10
N ILE A 100 3.54 -8.70 -10.10
CA ILE A 100 3.60 -7.28 -10.47
C ILE A 100 2.22 -6.73 -10.80
N LYS A 101 1.43 -7.47 -11.59
CA LYS A 101 0.07 -7.06 -11.94
C LYS A 101 -0.79 -6.91 -10.69
N GLN A 102 -0.81 -7.93 -9.83
CA GLN A 102 -1.56 -7.92 -8.58
C GLN A 102 -1.12 -6.77 -7.66
N TYR A 103 0.18 -6.56 -7.50
CA TYR A 103 0.71 -5.46 -6.70
C TYR A 103 0.33 -4.08 -7.26
N ARG A 104 0.35 -3.89 -8.58
CA ARG A 104 -0.06 -2.61 -9.19
C ARG A 104 -1.53 -2.31 -8.94
N GLU A 105 -2.41 -3.30 -9.14
CA GLU A 105 -3.84 -3.16 -8.86
C GLU A 105 -4.09 -2.83 -7.38
N THR A 106 -3.33 -3.44 -6.48
CA THR A 106 -3.39 -3.14 -5.04
C THR A 106 -2.84 -1.76 -4.71
N LEU A 107 -1.74 -1.35 -5.36
CA LEU A 107 -1.17 -0.02 -5.20
C LEU A 107 -2.17 1.07 -5.61
N ASP A 108 -2.90 0.87 -6.71
CA ASP A 108 -3.96 1.77 -7.16
C ASP A 108 -5.11 1.84 -6.15
N GLN A 109 -5.51 0.71 -5.55
CA GLN A 109 -6.51 0.69 -4.47
C GLN A 109 -6.06 1.49 -3.25
N LEU A 110 -4.82 1.34 -2.82
CA LEU A 110 -4.26 2.10 -1.68
C LEU A 110 -4.11 3.60 -2.00
N ASN A 111 -3.75 3.97 -3.23
CA ASN A 111 -3.72 5.36 -3.67
C ASN A 111 -5.12 5.99 -3.62
N ASN A 112 -6.15 5.27 -4.08
CA ASN A 112 -7.54 5.74 -4.01
C ASN A 112 -7.98 5.99 -2.54
N LEU A 113 -7.56 5.14 -1.61
CA LEU A 113 -7.81 5.36 -0.18
C LEU A 113 -7.07 6.61 0.35
N GLN A 114 -5.89 6.90 -0.15
CA GLN A 114 -5.17 8.12 0.21
C GLN A 114 -5.88 9.37 -0.31
N GLU A 115 -6.42 9.33 -1.52
CA GLU A 115 -7.25 10.42 -2.08
C GLU A 115 -8.56 10.57 -1.30
N GLU A 116 -9.21 9.46 -0.90
CA GLU A 116 -10.41 9.47 -0.07
C GLU A 116 -10.14 10.15 1.29
N ALA A 117 -9.00 9.89 1.92
CA ALA A 117 -8.58 10.58 3.15
C ALA A 117 -8.47 12.10 2.96
N ALA A 118 -7.89 12.55 1.86
CA ALA A 118 -7.78 13.98 1.55
C ALA A 118 -9.16 14.61 1.33
N ASN A 119 -10.05 13.92 0.60
CA ASN A 119 -11.42 14.38 0.36
C ASN A 119 -12.26 14.46 1.65
N ILE A 120 -12.08 13.54 2.59
CA ILE A 120 -12.74 13.61 3.91
C ILE A 120 -12.30 14.87 4.65
N ILE A 121 -11.00 15.16 4.66
CA ILE A 121 -10.47 16.37 5.31
C ILE A 121 -11.06 17.63 4.67
N GLU A 122 -11.00 17.76 3.35
CA GLU A 122 -11.47 18.94 2.62
C GLU A 122 -12.98 19.15 2.81
N SER A 123 -13.78 18.11 2.63
CA SER A 123 -15.23 18.18 2.81
C SER A 123 -15.63 18.52 4.24
N THR A 124 -14.87 18.02 5.23
CA THR A 124 -15.08 18.35 6.64
C THR A 124 -14.78 19.82 6.91
N ILE A 125 -13.69 20.37 6.37
CA ILE A 125 -13.36 21.80 6.54
C ILE A 125 -14.48 22.68 5.99
N ILE A 126 -14.97 22.37 4.79
CA ILE A 126 -16.05 23.14 4.14
C ILE A 126 -17.35 23.03 4.95
N SER A 127 -17.75 21.80 5.29
CA SER A 127 -19.02 21.55 5.98
C SER A 127 -19.01 22.12 7.41
N ALA A 128 -17.91 21.93 8.15
CA ALA A 128 -17.80 22.42 9.53
C ALA A 128 -17.83 23.95 9.59
N ASN A 129 -17.15 24.66 8.70
CA ASN A 129 -17.22 26.11 8.65
C ASN A 129 -18.65 26.62 8.39
N ASN A 130 -19.36 25.97 7.44
CA ASN A 130 -20.76 26.32 7.14
C ASN A 130 -21.71 26.02 8.30
N ASN A 131 -21.52 24.89 8.99
CA ASN A 131 -22.41 24.44 10.06
C ASN A 131 -22.18 25.22 11.37
N ILE A 132 -20.93 25.55 11.71
CA ILE A 132 -20.61 26.32 12.92
C ILE A 132 -21.23 27.75 12.86
N GLU A 133 -21.46 28.29 11.65
CA GLU A 133 -22.11 29.58 11.47
C GLU A 133 -23.65 29.51 11.56
N LYS A 134 -24.23 28.31 11.35
CA LYS A 134 -25.67 28.11 11.21
C LYS A 134 -26.30 27.20 12.25
N LEU A 135 -25.72 26.99 13.41
CA LEU A 135 -26.12 26.03 14.46
C LEU A 135 -27.66 25.91 14.66
N ASP A 136 -28.33 25.22 13.72
CA ASP A 136 -29.80 25.17 13.65
C ASP A 136 -30.40 24.00 14.47
N SER A 137 -29.60 23.01 14.88
CA SER A 137 -30.07 21.87 15.69
C SER A 137 -28.91 21.15 16.40
N GLU A 138 -29.23 20.54 17.55
CA GLU A 138 -28.33 19.68 18.33
C GLU A 138 -27.74 18.53 17.48
N LEU A 139 -28.55 17.88 16.63
CA LEU A 139 -28.09 16.81 15.73
C LEU A 139 -27.03 17.30 14.74
N THR A 140 -27.15 18.54 14.24
CA THR A 140 -26.17 19.14 13.31
C THR A 140 -24.84 19.42 14.03
N VAL A 141 -24.90 19.83 15.29
CA VAL A 141 -23.71 20.07 16.14
C VAL A 141 -22.97 18.76 16.36
N GLU A 142 -23.65 17.70 16.80
CA GLU A 142 -23.04 16.38 17.03
C GLU A 142 -22.39 15.80 15.78
N GLN A 143 -23.11 15.82 14.65
CA GLN A 143 -22.56 15.33 13.37
C GLN A 143 -21.32 16.12 12.93
N THR A 144 -21.32 17.43 13.14
CA THR A 144 -20.19 18.29 12.80
C THR A 144 -18.97 17.98 13.68
N ILE A 145 -19.17 17.80 14.99
CA ILE A 145 -18.12 17.41 15.94
C ILE A 145 -17.53 16.04 15.56
N ASN A 146 -18.38 15.06 15.26
CA ASN A 146 -17.92 13.72 14.86
C ASN A 146 -17.10 13.76 13.57
N SER A 147 -17.50 14.53 12.57
CA SER A 147 -16.75 14.71 11.33
C SER A 147 -15.39 15.39 11.56
N ILE A 148 -15.34 16.41 12.40
CA ILE A 148 -14.09 17.10 12.78
C ILE A 148 -13.16 16.13 13.52
N ASN A 149 -13.67 15.32 14.44
CA ASN A 149 -12.88 14.33 15.16
C ASN A 149 -12.27 13.30 14.21
N LEU A 150 -13.06 12.77 13.29
CA LEU A 150 -12.59 11.84 12.26
C LEU A 150 -11.49 12.47 11.39
N ALA A 151 -11.71 13.66 10.86
CA ALA A 151 -10.72 14.36 10.04
C ALA A 151 -9.43 14.66 10.82
N PHE A 152 -9.55 14.96 12.13
CA PHE A 152 -8.40 15.13 13.01
C PHE A 152 -7.61 13.83 13.23
N ASP A 153 -8.29 12.68 13.31
CA ASP A 153 -7.62 11.37 13.43
C ASP A 153 -6.91 10.98 12.12
N ILE A 154 -7.44 11.42 10.98
CA ILE A 154 -6.79 11.23 9.66
C ILE A 154 -5.53 12.10 9.53
N ASP A 155 -5.58 13.36 9.96
CA ASP A 155 -4.43 14.26 9.90
C ASP A 155 -4.37 15.25 11.09
N LYS A 156 -3.68 14.84 12.13
CA LYS A 156 -3.49 15.62 13.37
C LYS A 156 -2.66 16.90 13.17
N ASN A 157 -1.93 16.99 12.07
CA ASN A 157 -1.07 18.13 11.76
C ASN A 157 -1.75 19.16 10.85
N ASN A 158 -2.94 18.85 10.32
CA ASN A 158 -3.70 19.80 9.52
C ASN A 158 -4.17 20.98 10.38
N GLU A 159 -3.64 22.17 10.10
CA GLU A 159 -3.90 23.37 10.89
C GLU A 159 -5.39 23.76 10.89
N SER A 160 -6.05 23.69 9.73
CA SER A 160 -7.47 24.00 9.60
C SER A 160 -8.35 23.08 10.45
N ILE A 161 -8.06 21.79 10.44
CA ILE A 161 -8.78 20.80 11.27
C ILE A 161 -8.51 21.03 12.75
N ARG A 162 -7.28 21.34 13.14
CA ARG A 162 -6.95 21.68 14.55
C ARG A 162 -7.74 22.88 15.05
N LEU A 163 -7.79 23.95 14.25
CA LEU A 163 -8.57 25.14 14.59
C LEU A 163 -10.07 24.84 14.68
N LEU A 164 -10.62 24.04 13.77
CA LEU A 164 -12.01 23.59 13.82
C LEU A 164 -12.28 22.78 15.07
N LYS A 165 -11.38 21.87 15.46
CA LYS A 165 -11.50 21.09 16.70
C LYS A 165 -11.50 21.97 17.94
N GLU A 166 -10.62 22.97 18.02
CA GLU A 166 -10.59 23.93 19.13
C GLU A 166 -11.89 24.77 19.19
N ARG A 167 -12.46 25.12 18.04
CA ARG A 167 -13.74 25.85 17.97
C ARG A 167 -14.90 24.95 18.40
N SER A 168 -14.91 23.68 17.99
CA SER A 168 -15.97 22.73 18.34
C SER A 168 -16.08 22.47 19.84
N LEU A 169 -14.98 22.55 20.58
CA LEU A 169 -15.00 22.42 22.06
C LEU A 169 -15.70 23.57 22.80
N LYS A 170 -16.02 24.66 22.10
CA LYS A 170 -16.71 25.85 22.64
C LYS A 170 -18.18 25.91 22.23
N LEU A 171 -18.65 24.90 21.48
CA LEU A 171 -20.06 24.80 21.11
C LEU A 171 -20.88 24.40 22.35
N PRO A 172 -22.10 24.92 22.50
CA PRO A 172 -22.99 24.48 23.58
C PRO A 172 -23.40 23.02 23.39
N ASP A 173 -23.57 22.32 24.50
CA ASP A 173 -24.10 20.95 24.53
C ASP A 173 -25.58 20.93 24.07
#